data_0bbd389fb97fd3b4f9f8951157a3622c
#
_entry.id   0bbd389fb97fd3b4f9f8951157a3622c
#
_cell.length_a   1.000
_cell.length_b   1.000
_cell.length_c   1.000
_cell.angle_alpha   90.00
_cell.angle_beta   90.00
_cell.angle_gamma   90.00
#
_symmetry.space_group_name_H-M   'P 1'
#
loop_
_entity.id
_entity.type
_entity.pdbx_description
1 polymer ?
#
loop_
_entity_poly.entity_id
_entity_poly.type
_entity_poly.pdbx_seq_one_letter_code
_entity_poly.pdbx_strand_id
1 'polypeptide(L)'
;SGLVTSNAGKKLPGVLILPAWMGIDKEAKTAAAELEKAGYIAFIADIYGVGNTPTDYASAGKMAGSYKQNFEAYQKRIALALEQLKKNGANPDKIAVIGYCFGGTGALEVARGKMPVSGIVSIHGGIGKDAARKNEAISTKMLIENGADDEGITPENYNALVTEMKEGKADWQIITYANSKHTFTNPE
;
A
#
# COMPACT_ATOMS: atom_id res chain seq x y z
N SER A 1 -0.39 13.82 -7.90
CA SER A 1 -0.18 14.65 -6.70
C SER A 1 0.22 13.81 -5.48
N GLY A 2 0.70 14.47 -4.42
CA GLY A 2 1.15 13.84 -3.20
C GLY A 2 2.00 14.79 -2.37
N LEU A 3 2.54 14.30 -1.25
CA LEU A 3 3.46 15.02 -0.38
C LEU A 3 4.81 14.31 -0.36
N VAL A 4 5.91 15.05 -0.42
CA VAL A 4 7.28 14.53 -0.32
C VAL A 4 7.97 15.11 0.91
N THR A 5 8.86 14.33 1.51
CA THR A 5 9.70 14.76 2.64
C THR A 5 10.73 15.82 2.22
N SER A 6 11.23 16.58 3.19
CA SER A 6 12.11 17.75 2.94
C SER A 6 13.50 17.37 2.39
N ASN A 7 13.90 16.11 2.55
CA ASN A 7 15.17 15.55 2.05
C ASN A 7 15.12 15.11 0.58
N ALA A 8 14.10 15.52 -0.18
CA ALA A 8 14.00 15.28 -1.61
C ALA A 8 15.28 15.72 -2.37
N GLY A 9 15.60 15.02 -3.46
CA GLY A 9 16.79 15.30 -4.28
C GLY A 9 18.11 14.69 -3.81
N LYS A 10 18.14 14.08 -2.62
CA LYS A 10 19.40 13.55 -2.01
C LYS A 10 19.80 12.15 -2.50
N LYS A 11 19.10 11.56 -3.46
CA LYS A 11 19.35 10.20 -3.98
C LYS A 11 19.36 9.10 -2.92
N LEU A 12 18.61 9.29 -1.83
CA LEU A 12 18.42 8.30 -0.77
C LEU A 12 17.46 7.19 -1.24
N PRO A 13 17.43 6.05 -0.54
CA PRO A 13 16.37 5.06 -0.73
C PRO A 13 14.99 5.72 -0.57
N GLY A 14 14.01 5.27 -1.37
CA GLY A 14 12.68 5.84 -1.40
C GLY A 14 11.63 4.92 -0.79
N VAL A 15 10.63 5.52 -0.14
CA VAL A 15 9.43 4.82 0.31
C VAL A 15 8.18 5.53 -0.22
N LEU A 16 7.39 4.82 -1.01
CA LEU A 16 6.05 5.27 -1.38
C LEU A 16 5.07 4.86 -0.28
N ILE A 17 4.34 5.82 0.24
CA ILE A 17 3.28 5.61 1.24
C ILE A 17 1.93 5.69 0.54
N LEU A 18 1.16 4.61 0.64
CA LEU A 18 -0.23 4.55 0.19
C LEU A 18 -1.15 4.74 1.40
N PRO A 19 -1.85 5.88 1.49
CA PRO A 19 -2.66 6.20 2.66
C PRO A 19 -3.95 5.38 2.72
N ALA A 20 -4.64 5.46 3.86
CA ALA A 20 -5.96 4.89 4.07
C ALA A 20 -7.02 5.58 3.17
N TRP A 21 -8.25 5.12 3.26
CA TRP A 21 -9.34 5.50 2.36
C TRP A 21 -9.79 6.96 2.43
N MET A 22 -9.48 7.68 3.50
CA MET A 22 -9.74 9.12 3.60
C MET A 22 -8.71 10.00 2.87
N GLY A 23 -7.68 9.39 2.26
CA GLY A 23 -6.58 10.11 1.61
C GLY A 23 -5.42 10.41 2.56
N ILE A 24 -4.69 11.48 2.31
CA ILE A 24 -3.49 11.85 3.07
C ILE A 24 -3.88 12.31 4.48
N ASP A 25 -3.70 11.43 5.44
CA ASP A 25 -4.08 11.58 6.84
C ASP A 25 -2.86 11.78 7.77
N LYS A 26 -3.12 11.78 9.08
CA LYS A 26 -2.10 11.93 10.11
C LYS A 26 -1.19 10.70 10.20
N GLU A 27 -1.75 9.49 10.04
CA GLU A 27 -0.96 8.24 10.06
C GLU A 27 0.10 8.26 8.96
N ALA A 28 -0.29 8.55 7.72
CA ALA A 28 0.63 8.64 6.58
C ALA A 28 1.68 9.75 6.76
N LYS A 29 1.29 10.91 7.30
CA LYS A 29 2.22 12.02 7.57
C LYS A 29 3.23 11.67 8.66
N THR A 30 2.79 11.00 9.74
CA THR A 30 3.67 10.53 10.81
C THR A 30 4.67 9.50 10.28
N ALA A 31 4.19 8.52 9.50
CA ALA A 31 5.06 7.54 8.86
C ALA A 31 6.11 8.20 7.95
N ALA A 32 5.71 9.20 7.15
CA ALA A 32 6.66 9.93 6.30
C ALA A 32 7.75 10.64 7.12
N ALA A 33 7.37 11.30 8.22
CA ALA A 33 8.32 11.98 9.09
C ALA A 33 9.31 11.01 9.76
N GLU A 34 8.85 9.85 10.21
CA GLU A 34 9.73 8.83 10.81
C GLU A 34 10.67 8.20 9.75
N LEU A 35 10.18 7.95 8.54
CA LEU A 35 11.01 7.49 7.43
C LEU A 35 12.07 8.52 7.02
N GLU A 36 11.74 9.81 7.02
CA GLU A 36 12.70 10.88 6.76
C GLU A 36 13.82 10.89 7.80
N LYS A 37 13.49 10.78 9.10
CA LYS A 37 14.48 10.64 10.19
C LYS A 37 15.36 9.41 10.03
N ALA A 38 14.82 8.33 9.50
CA ALA A 38 15.53 7.10 9.21
C ALA A 38 16.38 7.15 7.92
N GLY A 39 16.38 8.28 7.20
CA GLY A 39 17.22 8.50 6.03
C GLY A 39 16.58 8.08 4.70
N TYR A 40 15.25 7.98 4.64
CA TYR A 40 14.53 7.69 3.40
C TYR A 40 13.89 8.96 2.83
N ILE A 41 13.76 9.05 1.51
CA ILE A 41 12.82 9.98 0.87
C ILE A 41 11.45 9.31 0.89
N ALA A 42 10.49 9.87 1.59
CA ALA A 42 9.13 9.38 1.59
C ALA A 42 8.22 10.25 0.71
N PHE A 43 7.32 9.60 -0.02
CA PHE A 43 6.29 10.27 -0.82
C PHE A 43 4.93 9.67 -0.48
N ILE A 44 4.01 10.47 0.02
CA ILE A 44 2.63 10.05 0.30
C ILE A 44 1.81 10.27 -0.97
N ALA A 45 1.25 9.20 -1.52
CA ALA A 45 0.46 9.26 -2.74
C ALA A 45 -0.93 9.87 -2.49
N ASP A 46 -1.33 10.81 -3.34
CA ASP A 46 -2.72 11.20 -3.49
C ASP A 46 -3.36 10.35 -4.59
N ILE A 47 -3.99 9.25 -4.20
CA ILE A 47 -4.59 8.29 -5.15
C ILE A 47 -5.79 8.92 -5.85
N TYR A 48 -6.58 9.69 -5.15
CA TYR A 48 -7.82 10.27 -5.70
C TYR A 48 -7.57 11.45 -6.63
N GLY A 49 -6.51 12.20 -6.42
CA GLY A 49 -6.15 13.38 -7.20
C GLY A 49 -6.64 14.68 -6.58
N VAL A 50 -6.00 15.77 -6.98
CA VAL A 50 -6.31 17.13 -6.48
C VAL A 50 -7.80 17.44 -6.60
N GLY A 51 -8.39 17.89 -5.51
CA GLY A 51 -9.81 18.28 -5.44
C GLY A 51 -10.79 17.11 -5.26
N ASN A 52 -10.29 15.87 -5.19
CA ASN A 52 -11.14 14.67 -5.06
C ASN A 52 -10.99 13.98 -3.70
N THR A 53 -10.44 14.63 -2.69
CA THR A 53 -10.33 14.04 -1.35
C THR A 53 -11.73 13.77 -0.79
N PRO A 54 -12.02 12.58 -0.28
CA PRO A 54 -13.30 12.28 0.36
C PRO A 54 -13.55 13.21 1.56
N THR A 55 -14.80 13.63 1.74
CA THR A 55 -15.20 14.50 2.84
C THR A 55 -15.93 13.77 3.97
N ASP A 56 -16.34 12.52 3.72
CA ASP A 56 -17.04 11.67 4.67
C ASP A 56 -16.76 10.18 4.37
N TYR A 57 -17.16 9.29 5.29
CA TYR A 57 -16.94 7.85 5.14
C TYR A 57 -17.73 7.23 3.97
N ALA A 58 -18.88 7.77 3.61
CA ALA A 58 -19.67 7.25 2.49
C ALA A 58 -18.98 7.51 1.16
N SER A 59 -18.49 8.75 0.93
CA SER A 59 -17.71 9.11 -0.25
C SER A 59 -16.38 8.35 -0.30
N ALA A 60 -15.69 8.21 0.85
CA ALA A 60 -14.45 7.44 0.94
C ALA A 60 -14.66 5.97 0.55
N GLY A 61 -15.71 5.34 1.10
CA GLY A 61 -16.07 3.95 0.78
C GLY A 61 -16.38 3.75 -0.70
N LYS A 62 -17.13 4.67 -1.31
CA LYS A 62 -17.43 4.64 -2.73
C LYS A 62 -16.17 4.78 -3.60
N MET A 63 -15.31 5.73 -3.27
CA MET A 63 -14.07 5.99 -4.03
C MET A 63 -13.07 4.86 -3.90
N ALA A 64 -12.78 4.42 -2.69
CA ALA A 64 -11.90 3.27 -2.46
C ALA A 64 -12.46 1.99 -3.09
N GLY A 65 -13.77 1.76 -2.99
CA GLY A 65 -14.46 0.63 -3.62
C GLY A 65 -14.29 0.61 -5.13
N SER A 66 -14.38 1.77 -5.80
CA SER A 66 -14.20 1.85 -7.25
C SER A 66 -12.79 1.43 -7.69
N TYR A 67 -11.76 1.79 -6.94
CA TYR A 67 -10.39 1.34 -7.21
C TYR A 67 -10.17 -0.15 -6.90
N LYS A 68 -10.78 -0.67 -5.83
CA LYS A 68 -10.72 -2.11 -5.52
C LYS A 68 -11.40 -2.97 -6.59
N GLN A 69 -12.47 -2.47 -7.21
CA GLN A 69 -13.16 -3.11 -8.33
C GLN A 69 -12.42 -2.93 -9.66
N ASN A 70 -11.68 -1.85 -9.84
CA ASN A 70 -10.86 -1.57 -11.02
C ASN A 70 -9.39 -1.50 -10.62
N PHE A 71 -8.81 -2.69 -10.40
CA PHE A 71 -7.42 -2.81 -9.96
C PHE A 71 -6.41 -2.21 -10.97
N GLU A 72 -6.72 -2.24 -12.26
CA GLU A 72 -5.87 -1.66 -13.31
C GLU A 72 -5.77 -0.13 -13.16
N ALA A 73 -6.90 0.53 -12.92
CA ALA A 73 -6.92 1.96 -12.62
C ALA A 73 -6.15 2.27 -11.33
N TYR A 74 -6.27 1.41 -10.31
CA TYR A 74 -5.54 1.57 -9.06
C TYR A 74 -4.03 1.42 -9.28
N GLN A 75 -3.60 0.37 -9.96
CA GLN A 75 -2.19 0.15 -10.31
C GLN A 75 -1.63 1.33 -11.11
N LYS A 76 -2.40 1.87 -12.07
CA LYS A 76 -1.99 3.06 -12.85
C LYS A 76 -1.76 4.28 -11.96
N ARG A 77 -2.63 4.54 -10.98
CA ARG A 77 -2.47 5.65 -10.04
C ARG A 77 -1.22 5.47 -9.17
N ILE A 78 -0.98 4.25 -8.70
CA ILE A 78 0.21 3.92 -7.89
C ILE A 78 1.49 4.07 -8.73
N ALA A 79 1.49 3.59 -9.97
CA ALA A 79 2.64 3.74 -10.87
C ALA A 79 2.99 5.22 -11.11
N LEU A 80 2.00 6.08 -11.29
CA LEU A 80 2.22 7.54 -11.39
C LEU A 80 2.82 8.13 -10.11
N ALA A 81 2.42 7.64 -8.93
CA ALA A 81 3.00 8.07 -7.66
C ALA A 81 4.45 7.59 -7.49
N LEU A 82 4.77 6.36 -7.91
CA LEU A 82 6.16 5.87 -7.97
C LEU A 82 7.05 6.74 -8.86
N GLU A 83 6.56 7.15 -10.01
CA GLU A 83 7.30 8.06 -10.88
C GLU A 83 7.51 9.44 -10.22
N GLN A 84 6.55 9.93 -9.43
CA GLN A 84 6.76 11.17 -8.67
C GLN A 84 7.82 11.00 -7.59
N LEU A 85 7.85 9.89 -6.86
CA LEU A 85 8.90 9.60 -5.87
C LEU A 85 10.29 9.61 -6.53
N LYS A 86 10.45 8.96 -7.68
CA LYS A 86 11.70 8.97 -8.47
C LYS A 86 12.08 10.36 -8.91
N LYS A 87 11.14 11.14 -9.46
CA LYS A 87 11.35 12.55 -9.88
C LYS A 87 11.77 13.45 -8.72
N ASN A 88 11.33 13.15 -7.49
CA ASN A 88 11.77 13.84 -6.28
C ASN A 88 13.12 13.33 -5.74
N GLY A 89 13.86 12.54 -6.53
CA GLY A 89 15.26 12.20 -6.28
C GLY A 89 15.48 10.94 -5.45
N ALA A 90 14.47 10.10 -5.25
CA ALA A 90 14.69 8.78 -4.67
C ALA A 90 15.52 7.90 -5.62
N ASN A 91 16.39 7.08 -5.04
CA ASN A 91 17.15 6.09 -5.80
C ASN A 91 16.21 5.05 -6.41
N PRO A 92 16.07 4.93 -7.73
CA PRO A 92 15.09 4.04 -8.36
C PRO A 92 15.35 2.56 -8.10
N ASP A 93 16.57 2.17 -7.74
CA ASP A 93 16.94 0.79 -7.45
C ASP A 93 16.69 0.40 -5.97
N LYS A 94 16.28 1.37 -5.14
CA LYS A 94 16.08 1.21 -3.70
C LYS A 94 14.74 1.82 -3.25
N ILE A 95 13.65 1.30 -3.80
CA ILE A 95 12.30 1.76 -3.46
C ILE A 95 11.50 0.63 -2.79
N ALA A 96 10.83 0.96 -1.69
CA ALA A 96 9.80 0.14 -1.08
C ALA A 96 8.45 0.86 -1.11
N VAL A 97 7.38 0.10 -0.92
CA VAL A 97 6.03 0.64 -0.80
C VAL A 97 5.43 0.16 0.52
N ILE A 98 4.85 1.06 1.29
CA ILE A 98 4.04 0.72 2.46
C ILE A 98 2.63 1.26 2.27
N GLY A 99 1.63 0.53 2.74
CA GLY A 99 0.25 0.96 2.59
C GLY A 99 -0.60 0.57 3.79
N TYR A 100 -1.54 1.45 4.15
CA TYR A 100 -2.44 1.34 5.29
C TYR A 100 -3.87 1.15 4.80
N CYS A 101 -4.62 0.17 5.34
CA CYS A 101 -6.01 -0.07 5.00
C CYS A 101 -6.22 -0.19 3.47
N PHE A 102 -6.90 0.76 2.85
CA PHE A 102 -7.02 0.87 1.39
C PHE A 102 -5.64 0.87 0.71
N GLY A 103 -4.69 1.63 1.24
CA GLY A 103 -3.30 1.62 0.77
C GLY A 103 -2.60 0.27 0.94
N GLY A 104 -2.95 -0.51 1.97
CA GLY A 104 -2.45 -1.87 2.15
C GLY A 104 -2.89 -2.81 1.03
N THR A 105 -4.16 -2.70 0.60
CA THR A 105 -4.63 -3.36 -0.63
C THR A 105 -3.81 -2.89 -1.85
N GLY A 106 -3.52 -1.59 -1.93
CA GLY A 106 -2.68 -1.02 -2.99
C GLY A 106 -1.26 -1.57 -3.00
N ALA A 107 -0.65 -1.79 -1.83
CA ALA A 107 0.67 -2.39 -1.73
C ALA A 107 0.70 -3.82 -2.31
N LEU A 108 -0.35 -4.62 -2.07
CA LEU A 108 -0.51 -5.92 -2.72
C LEU A 108 -0.65 -5.78 -4.24
N GLU A 109 -1.37 -4.76 -4.71
CA GLU A 109 -1.51 -4.50 -6.15
C GLU A 109 -0.19 -4.05 -6.81
N VAL A 110 0.73 -3.44 -6.07
CA VAL A 110 2.11 -3.17 -6.55
C VAL A 110 2.83 -4.48 -6.89
N ALA A 111 2.77 -5.45 -6.00
CA ALA A 111 3.41 -6.75 -6.19
C ALA A 111 2.71 -7.56 -7.32
N ARG A 112 1.39 -7.61 -7.33
CA ARG A 112 0.58 -8.25 -8.38
C ARG A 112 0.81 -7.62 -9.76
N GLY A 113 0.98 -6.30 -9.80
CA GLY A 113 1.28 -5.53 -11.01
C GLY A 113 2.76 -5.55 -11.42
N LYS A 114 3.61 -6.29 -10.70
CA LYS A 114 5.05 -6.43 -11.00
C LYS A 114 5.77 -5.09 -11.12
N MET A 115 5.38 -4.10 -10.31
CA MET A 115 6.04 -2.80 -10.32
C MET A 115 7.49 -2.93 -9.81
N PRO A 116 8.44 -2.14 -10.35
CA PRO A 116 9.86 -2.30 -10.03
C PRO A 116 10.19 -1.70 -8.66
N VAL A 117 9.90 -2.45 -7.60
CA VAL A 117 10.20 -2.10 -6.21
C VAL A 117 10.87 -3.27 -5.48
N SER A 118 11.67 -2.98 -4.48
CA SER A 118 12.42 -3.98 -3.71
C SER A 118 11.52 -4.79 -2.77
N GLY A 119 10.45 -4.17 -2.26
CA GLY A 119 9.52 -4.82 -1.36
C GLY A 119 8.28 -3.99 -1.10
N ILE A 120 7.27 -4.64 -0.54
CA ILE A 120 6.03 -4.00 -0.08
C ILE A 120 5.72 -4.39 1.36
N VAL A 121 5.05 -3.49 2.08
CA VAL A 121 4.41 -3.76 3.37
C VAL A 121 2.94 -3.40 3.25
N SER A 122 2.07 -4.39 3.47
CA SER A 122 0.62 -4.19 3.56
C SER A 122 0.20 -4.23 5.01
N ILE A 123 -0.29 -3.11 5.54
CA ILE A 123 -0.69 -2.96 6.94
C ILE A 123 -2.21 -2.87 6.98
N HIS A 124 -2.86 -3.84 7.67
CA HIS A 124 -4.31 -4.03 7.76
C HIS A 124 -5.06 -3.78 6.44
N GLY A 125 -4.45 -4.16 5.32
CA GLY A 125 -5.07 -4.09 3.99
C GLY A 125 -6.03 -5.24 3.73
N GLY A 126 -7.00 -5.03 2.85
CA GLY A 126 -7.78 -6.13 2.30
C GLY A 126 -6.87 -7.04 1.44
N ILE A 127 -6.79 -8.31 1.81
CA ILE A 127 -5.86 -9.27 1.19
C ILE A 127 -6.45 -10.02 -0.01
N GLY A 128 -7.77 -9.95 -0.19
CA GLY A 128 -8.46 -10.63 -1.28
C GLY A 128 -8.19 -9.98 -2.65
N LYS A 129 -8.50 -10.74 -3.68
CA LYS A 129 -8.60 -10.26 -5.06
C LYS A 129 -9.75 -10.97 -5.77
N ASP A 130 -10.16 -10.47 -6.93
CA ASP A 130 -11.12 -11.14 -7.79
C ASP A 130 -10.62 -12.56 -8.13
N ALA A 131 -11.45 -13.57 -7.88
CA ALA A 131 -11.15 -14.98 -8.14
C ALA A 131 -10.91 -15.28 -9.63
N ALA A 132 -11.42 -14.47 -10.53
CA ALA A 132 -11.17 -14.59 -11.97
C ALA A 132 -9.74 -14.21 -12.38
N ARG A 133 -9.02 -13.48 -11.53
CA ARG A 133 -7.63 -13.09 -11.78
C ARG A 133 -6.69 -14.27 -11.52
N LYS A 134 -5.90 -14.61 -12.51
CA LYS A 134 -4.87 -15.66 -12.38
C LYS A 134 -3.84 -15.32 -11.30
N ASN A 135 -3.30 -16.33 -10.65
CA ASN A 135 -2.14 -16.21 -9.81
C ASN A 135 -0.90 -16.20 -10.71
N GLU A 136 -0.17 -15.09 -10.70
CA GLU A 136 1.03 -14.91 -11.51
C GLU A 136 2.29 -14.90 -10.62
N ALA A 137 3.46 -15.07 -11.25
CA ALA A 137 4.73 -14.98 -10.53
C ALA A 137 4.91 -13.60 -9.88
N ILE A 138 5.32 -13.59 -8.62
CA ILE A 138 5.58 -12.39 -7.81
C ILE A 138 7.04 -12.41 -7.38
N SER A 139 7.83 -11.43 -7.85
CA SER A 139 9.25 -11.30 -7.50
C SER A 139 9.50 -10.31 -6.37
N THR A 140 8.52 -9.47 -6.04
CA THR A 140 8.62 -8.47 -4.98
C THR A 140 8.55 -9.13 -3.60
N LYS A 141 9.45 -8.77 -2.68
CA LYS A 141 9.35 -9.21 -1.28
C LYS A 141 8.15 -8.59 -0.59
N MET A 142 7.46 -9.36 0.23
CA MET A 142 6.19 -8.93 0.80
C MET A 142 6.14 -9.18 2.31
N LEU A 143 5.78 -8.14 3.06
CA LEU A 143 5.37 -8.24 4.46
C LEU A 143 3.90 -7.85 4.54
N ILE A 144 3.09 -8.73 5.11
CA ILE A 144 1.65 -8.52 5.27
C ILE A 144 1.33 -8.57 6.76
N GLU A 145 0.77 -7.50 7.28
CA GLU A 145 0.45 -7.34 8.69
C GLU A 145 -1.06 -7.16 8.88
N ASN A 146 -1.67 -8.03 9.65
CA ASN A 146 -3.11 -7.99 9.90
C ASN A 146 -3.45 -8.23 11.37
N GLY A 147 -4.61 -7.72 11.80
CA GLY A 147 -5.17 -7.98 13.11
C GLY A 147 -5.93 -9.29 13.15
N ALA A 148 -5.81 -10.04 14.25
CA ALA A 148 -6.56 -11.29 14.44
C ALA A 148 -8.08 -11.07 14.54
N ASP A 149 -8.48 -9.88 15.00
CA ASP A 149 -9.88 -9.49 15.17
C ASP A 149 -10.38 -8.57 14.03
N ASP A 150 -9.67 -8.55 12.90
CA ASP A 150 -10.10 -7.84 11.69
C ASP A 150 -11.13 -8.70 10.93
N GLU A 151 -12.40 -8.31 11.03
CA GLU A 151 -13.52 -9.00 10.37
C GLU A 151 -13.44 -8.95 8.83
N GLY A 152 -12.63 -8.06 8.27
CA GLY A 152 -12.35 -7.99 6.82
C GLY A 152 -11.40 -9.10 6.32
N ILE A 153 -10.76 -9.84 7.21
CA ILE A 153 -9.86 -10.95 6.87
C ILE A 153 -10.56 -12.28 7.16
N THR A 154 -11.25 -12.80 6.17
CA THR A 154 -11.92 -14.11 6.31
C THR A 154 -10.94 -15.28 6.09
N PRO A 155 -11.24 -16.48 6.63
CA PRO A 155 -10.46 -17.68 6.36
C PRO A 155 -10.30 -17.97 4.87
N GLU A 156 -11.33 -17.69 4.06
CA GLU A 156 -11.32 -17.89 2.61
C GLU A 156 -10.34 -16.93 1.95
N ASN A 157 -10.33 -15.64 2.32
CA ASN A 157 -9.37 -14.66 1.81
C ASN A 157 -7.95 -15.03 2.18
N TYR A 158 -7.73 -15.47 3.42
CA TYR A 158 -6.42 -15.92 3.89
C TYR A 158 -5.91 -17.12 3.09
N ASN A 159 -6.74 -18.16 2.92
CA ASN A 159 -6.38 -19.35 2.17
C ASN A 159 -6.12 -19.04 0.69
N ALA A 160 -6.91 -18.15 0.09
CA ALA A 160 -6.70 -17.69 -1.27
C ALA A 160 -5.37 -16.95 -1.43
N LEU A 161 -5.02 -16.06 -0.48
CA LEU A 161 -3.72 -15.38 -0.45
C LEU A 161 -2.57 -16.39 -0.34
N VAL A 162 -2.64 -17.36 0.58
CA VAL A 162 -1.60 -18.39 0.74
C VAL A 162 -1.41 -19.18 -0.57
N THR A 163 -2.50 -19.52 -1.24
CA THR A 163 -2.46 -20.20 -2.55
C THR A 163 -1.80 -19.32 -3.60
N GLU A 164 -2.20 -18.05 -3.69
CA GLU A 164 -1.60 -17.08 -4.61
C GLU A 164 -0.08 -16.94 -4.38
N MET A 165 0.36 -16.83 -3.13
CA MET A 165 1.78 -16.69 -2.79
C MET A 165 2.57 -17.94 -3.18
N LYS A 166 2.03 -19.14 -2.94
CA LYS A 166 2.67 -20.40 -3.31
C LYS A 166 2.78 -20.56 -4.83
N GLU A 167 1.70 -20.32 -5.55
CA GLU A 167 1.67 -20.43 -7.02
C GLU A 167 2.54 -19.36 -7.67
N GLY A 168 2.54 -18.14 -7.11
CA GLY A 168 3.39 -17.03 -7.55
C GLY A 168 4.86 -17.17 -7.14
N LYS A 169 5.23 -18.19 -6.37
CA LYS A 169 6.60 -18.39 -5.82
C LYS A 169 7.13 -17.13 -5.12
N ALA A 170 6.26 -16.44 -4.41
CA ALA A 170 6.57 -15.19 -3.74
C ALA A 170 7.50 -15.41 -2.53
N ASP A 171 8.36 -14.41 -2.26
CA ASP A 171 9.08 -14.27 -0.99
C ASP A 171 8.21 -13.40 -0.06
N TRP A 172 7.53 -14.04 0.90
CA TRP A 172 6.51 -13.37 1.70
C TRP A 172 6.49 -13.82 3.15
N GLN A 173 6.00 -12.93 3.99
CA GLN A 173 5.70 -13.18 5.40
C GLN A 173 4.35 -12.55 5.73
N ILE A 174 3.55 -13.22 6.56
CA ILE A 174 2.37 -12.65 7.17
C ILE A 174 2.51 -12.66 8.69
N ILE A 175 2.19 -11.54 9.34
CA ILE A 175 2.15 -11.39 10.79
C ILE A 175 0.73 -11.08 11.19
N THR A 176 0.18 -11.88 12.10
CA THR A 176 -1.15 -11.66 12.66
C THR A 176 -1.01 -11.26 14.14
N TYR A 177 -1.51 -10.09 14.48
CA TYR A 177 -1.45 -9.52 15.82
C TYR A 177 -2.70 -9.90 16.61
N ALA A 178 -2.51 -10.57 17.74
CA ALA A 178 -3.60 -10.92 18.65
C ALA A 178 -4.28 -9.65 19.20
N ASN A 179 -5.60 -9.71 19.47
CA ASN A 179 -6.41 -8.64 20.04
C ASN A 179 -6.34 -7.30 19.23
N SER A 180 -6.09 -7.40 17.93
CA SER A 180 -5.95 -6.25 17.03
C SER A 180 -7.04 -6.27 15.97
N LYS A 181 -7.80 -5.19 15.89
CA LYS A 181 -8.85 -4.97 14.89
C LYS A 181 -8.30 -4.31 13.63
N HIS A 182 -9.19 -4.04 12.68
CA HIS A 182 -8.87 -3.19 11.53
C HIS A 182 -8.32 -1.82 12.02
N THR A 183 -7.37 -1.23 11.29
CA THR A 183 -6.72 0.05 11.63
C THR A 183 -5.94 0.06 12.95
N PHE A 184 -5.40 -1.08 13.39
CA PHE A 184 -4.68 -1.20 14.68
C PHE A 184 -3.42 -0.33 14.81
N THR A 185 -2.91 0.23 13.72
CA THR A 185 -1.78 1.18 13.73
C THR A 185 -2.22 2.64 13.78
N ASN A 186 -3.52 2.92 13.55
CA ASN A 186 -4.03 4.29 13.55
C ASN A 186 -4.17 4.79 14.99
N PRO A 187 -3.53 5.92 15.35
CA PRO A 187 -3.60 6.48 16.71
C PRO A 187 -4.90 7.25 17.01
N GLU A 188 -5.84 7.36 16.05
CA GLU A 188 -7.10 8.12 16.17
C GLU A 188 -8.31 7.23 16.41
#